data_88cfa2dcb4bd26a886163a3b953aab13
#
_entry.id   88cfa2dcb4bd26a886163a3b953aab13
#
_cell.length_a   1.000
_cell.length_b   1.000
_cell.length_c   1.000
_cell.angle_alpha   90.00
_cell.angle_beta   90.00
_cell.angle_gamma   90.00
#
_symmetry.space_group_name_H-M   'P 1'
#
loop_
_entity.id
_entity.type
_entity.pdbx_description
1 polymer ?
#
loop_
_entity_poly.entity_id
_entity_poly.type
_entity_poly.pdbx_seq_one_letter_code
_entity_poly.pdbx_strand_id
1 'polypeptide(L)'
;MLKKGIQILYTAWCAIWFVAIMIALSPFTVIPRLISPKLDKFSYFFARVWVFLVSMVSFIHFKTHNRKLVQRGQPYIFTINHTSFLDAPAIPRAIPVPLKGLGKKELAKIPLFGFIASSFAVWVDRTSEESRKKSVQKLVKNLNRGLSIMVAPEGTRNNTDEPLLPFYNGPFRLAIETSTPIMPLIIHDAKRLMPKGQLG
;
A
#
# COMPACT_ATOMS: atom_id res chain seq x y z
N MET A 1 9.63 -32.95 5.40
CA MET A 1 10.78 -32.10 5.81
C MET A 1 11.35 -31.29 4.66
N LEU A 2 11.67 -31.85 3.50
CA LEU A 2 12.27 -31.15 2.36
C LEU A 2 11.45 -29.93 1.87
N LYS A 3 10.12 -30.08 1.69
CA LYS A 3 9.24 -28.98 1.26
C LYS A 3 9.29 -27.77 2.23
N LYS A 4 9.31 -28.02 3.52
CA LYS A 4 9.38 -26.96 4.54
C LYS A 4 10.73 -26.23 4.51
N GLY A 5 11.84 -26.96 4.29
CA GLY A 5 13.17 -26.36 4.12
C GLY A 5 13.25 -25.44 2.90
N ILE A 6 12.72 -25.88 1.74
CA ILE A 6 12.67 -25.06 0.51
C ILE A 6 11.82 -23.81 0.74
N GLN A 7 10.68 -23.93 1.43
CA GLN A 7 9.82 -22.77 1.72
C GLN A 7 10.52 -21.74 2.60
N ILE A 8 11.26 -22.19 3.63
CA ILE A 8 12.02 -21.29 4.51
C ILE A 8 13.12 -20.56 3.71
N LEU A 9 13.89 -21.29 2.89
CA LEU A 9 14.94 -20.70 2.06
C LEU A 9 14.37 -19.68 1.07
N TYR A 10 13.24 -20.00 0.42
CA TYR A 10 12.57 -19.07 -0.49
C TYR A 10 12.05 -17.82 0.24
N THR A 11 11.45 -17.99 1.43
CA THR A 11 10.98 -16.86 2.24
C THR A 11 12.15 -15.97 2.66
N ALA A 12 13.27 -16.56 3.11
CA ALA A 12 14.48 -15.82 3.46
C ALA A 12 15.06 -15.08 2.24
N TRP A 13 15.14 -15.72 1.08
CA TRP A 13 15.53 -15.11 -0.18
C TRP A 13 14.67 -13.88 -0.51
N CYS A 14 13.34 -14.03 -0.49
CA CYS A 14 12.41 -12.93 -0.75
C CYS A 14 12.57 -11.79 0.25
N ALA A 15 12.73 -12.10 1.54
CA ALA A 15 12.90 -11.09 2.60
C ALA A 15 14.21 -10.32 2.44
N ILE A 16 15.33 -10.99 2.16
CA ILE A 16 16.63 -10.36 1.92
C ILE A 16 16.55 -9.38 0.76
N TRP A 17 16.05 -9.81 -0.39
CA TRP A 17 15.95 -8.96 -1.56
C TRP A 17 14.93 -7.83 -1.40
N PHE A 18 13.81 -8.09 -0.73
CA PHE A 18 12.83 -7.06 -0.38
C PHE A 18 13.50 -5.90 0.39
N VAL A 19 14.28 -6.23 1.42
CA VAL A 19 14.98 -5.24 2.24
C VAL A 19 16.13 -4.59 1.48
N ALA A 20 16.96 -5.36 0.77
CA ALA A 20 18.10 -4.84 0.03
C ALA A 20 17.67 -3.83 -1.04
N ILE A 21 16.67 -4.16 -1.86
CA ILE A 21 16.15 -3.26 -2.90
C ILE A 21 15.48 -2.04 -2.26
N MET A 22 14.76 -2.22 -1.13
CA MET A 22 14.15 -1.12 -0.39
C MET A 22 15.21 -0.13 0.09
N ILE A 23 16.32 -0.61 0.65
CA ILE A 23 17.45 0.23 1.11
C ILE A 23 18.08 0.95 -0.09
N ALA A 24 18.40 0.23 -1.16
CA ALA A 24 19.04 0.81 -2.35
C ALA A 24 18.22 1.93 -2.99
N LEU A 25 16.89 1.80 -3.01
CA LEU A 25 15.98 2.79 -3.60
C LEU A 25 15.49 3.85 -2.60
N SER A 26 15.79 3.70 -1.30
CA SER A 26 15.31 4.64 -0.27
C SER A 26 15.75 6.09 -0.50
N PRO A 27 16.97 6.42 -0.97
CA PRO A 27 17.34 7.80 -1.26
C PRO A 27 16.41 8.44 -2.30
N PHE A 28 16.04 7.70 -3.35
CA PHE A 28 15.18 8.19 -4.42
C PHE A 28 13.70 8.29 -4.03
N THR A 29 13.29 7.60 -2.98
CA THR A 29 11.90 7.67 -2.48
C THR A 29 11.73 8.68 -1.36
N VAL A 30 12.74 8.87 -0.52
CA VAL A 30 12.68 9.70 0.69
C VAL A 30 13.18 11.13 0.44
N ILE A 31 14.38 11.28 -0.14
CA ILE A 31 15.03 12.59 -0.32
C ILE A 31 14.17 13.55 -1.12
N PRO A 32 13.62 13.19 -2.29
CA PRO A 32 12.81 14.12 -3.07
C PRO A 32 11.63 14.68 -2.29
N ARG A 33 10.99 13.85 -1.48
CA ARG A 33 9.88 14.26 -0.64
C ARG A 33 10.28 15.19 0.50
N LEU A 34 11.47 15.03 1.08
CA LEU A 34 12.02 15.93 2.10
C LEU A 34 12.31 17.32 1.49
N ILE A 35 12.71 17.37 0.22
CA ILE A 35 12.98 18.61 -0.50
C ILE A 35 11.67 19.32 -0.85
N SER A 36 10.72 18.62 -1.47
CA SER A 36 9.45 19.22 -1.86
C SER A 36 8.33 18.19 -2.04
N PRO A 37 7.14 18.47 -1.51
CA PRO A 37 5.95 17.67 -1.78
C PRO A 37 5.57 17.58 -3.28
N LYS A 38 6.04 18.49 -4.12
CA LYS A 38 5.83 18.43 -5.58
C LYS A 38 6.53 17.24 -6.23
N LEU A 39 7.53 16.68 -5.55
CA LEU A 39 8.30 15.51 -6.00
C LEU A 39 7.66 14.16 -5.62
N ASP A 40 6.43 14.16 -5.08
CA ASP A 40 5.70 12.92 -4.78
C ASP A 40 5.58 11.98 -6.01
N LYS A 41 5.46 12.54 -7.23
CA LYS A 41 5.42 11.74 -8.47
C LYS A 41 6.73 10.99 -8.73
N PHE A 42 7.86 11.65 -8.48
CA PHE A 42 9.19 11.07 -8.61
C PHE A 42 9.41 9.95 -7.57
N SER A 43 9.12 10.25 -6.30
CA SER A 43 9.20 9.25 -5.24
C SER A 43 8.32 8.01 -5.53
N TYR A 44 7.12 8.24 -6.05
CA TYR A 44 6.19 7.17 -6.40
C TYR A 44 6.66 6.33 -7.59
N PHE A 45 7.35 6.95 -8.55
CA PHE A 45 8.00 6.22 -9.65
C PHE A 45 8.99 5.18 -9.10
N PHE A 46 9.85 5.56 -8.15
CA PHE A 46 10.80 4.63 -7.54
C PHE A 46 10.13 3.56 -6.65
N ALA A 47 9.02 3.87 -6.01
CA ALA A 47 8.21 2.83 -5.37
C ALA A 47 7.72 1.76 -6.36
N ARG A 48 7.36 2.17 -7.57
CA ARG A 48 6.98 1.26 -8.66
C ARG A 48 8.17 0.46 -9.21
N VAL A 49 9.33 1.08 -9.32
CA VAL A 49 10.59 0.38 -9.67
C VAL A 49 10.92 -0.66 -8.60
N TRP A 50 10.79 -0.31 -7.33
CA TRP A 50 10.98 -1.24 -6.22
C TRP A 50 10.06 -2.47 -6.34
N VAL A 51 8.76 -2.27 -6.56
CA VAL A 51 7.83 -3.39 -6.75
C VAL A 51 8.18 -4.24 -7.96
N PHE A 52 8.59 -3.61 -9.06
CA PHE A 52 9.02 -4.34 -10.25
C PHE A 52 10.21 -5.25 -9.97
N LEU A 53 11.26 -4.73 -9.31
CA LEU A 53 12.45 -5.50 -8.96
C LEU A 53 12.14 -6.61 -7.96
N VAL A 54 11.36 -6.33 -6.92
CA VAL A 54 10.90 -7.33 -5.94
C VAL A 54 10.08 -8.42 -6.64
N SER A 55 9.19 -8.06 -7.55
CA SER A 55 8.41 -9.01 -8.36
C SER A 55 9.31 -9.96 -9.17
N MET A 56 10.38 -9.43 -9.77
CA MET A 56 11.34 -10.24 -10.53
C MET A 56 12.07 -11.25 -9.63
N VAL A 57 12.64 -10.79 -8.52
CA VAL A 57 13.45 -11.66 -7.64
C VAL A 57 12.62 -12.65 -6.81
N SER A 58 11.34 -12.33 -6.57
CA SER A 58 10.40 -13.23 -5.88
C SER A 58 9.64 -14.15 -6.83
N PHE A 59 9.82 -14.00 -8.15
CA PHE A 59 9.06 -14.75 -9.17
C PHE A 59 7.54 -14.57 -9.04
N ILE A 60 7.07 -13.49 -8.39
CA ILE A 60 5.65 -13.15 -8.25
C ILE A 60 5.27 -12.12 -9.30
N HIS A 61 4.44 -12.51 -10.25
CA HIS A 61 4.03 -11.65 -11.36
C HIS A 61 2.65 -11.04 -11.12
N PHE A 62 2.61 -9.71 -10.96
CA PHE A 62 1.36 -8.96 -10.84
C PHE A 62 0.81 -8.61 -12.23
N LYS A 63 -0.31 -9.20 -12.61
CA LYS A 63 -1.09 -8.81 -13.78
C LYS A 63 -2.09 -7.72 -13.39
N THR A 64 -2.22 -6.68 -14.20
CA THR A 64 -3.15 -5.58 -13.94
C THR A 64 -4.10 -5.42 -15.11
N HIS A 65 -5.40 -5.42 -14.81
CA HIS A 65 -6.46 -5.19 -15.78
C HIS A 65 -7.02 -3.77 -15.62
N ASN A 66 -7.61 -3.24 -16.68
CA ASN A 66 -8.36 -1.97 -16.69
C ASN A 66 -7.57 -0.73 -16.21
N ARG A 67 -6.23 -0.76 -16.23
CA ARG A 67 -5.38 0.33 -15.78
C ARG A 67 -5.66 1.66 -16.50
N LYS A 68 -6.18 1.61 -17.74
CA LYS A 68 -6.56 2.77 -18.54
C LYS A 68 -7.72 3.57 -17.95
N LEU A 69 -8.51 2.98 -17.03
CA LEU A 69 -9.60 3.68 -16.34
C LEU A 69 -9.09 4.75 -15.36
N VAL A 70 -7.84 4.64 -14.91
CA VAL A 70 -7.22 5.63 -14.01
C VAL A 70 -6.70 6.80 -14.83
N GLN A 71 -7.41 7.93 -14.80
CA GLN A 71 -7.05 9.15 -15.51
C GLN A 71 -5.92 9.89 -14.76
N ARG A 72 -4.93 10.36 -15.51
CA ARG A 72 -3.85 11.18 -14.93
C ARG A 72 -4.37 12.59 -14.63
N GLY A 73 -3.96 13.12 -13.48
CA GLY A 73 -4.37 14.46 -13.05
C GLY A 73 -5.62 14.51 -12.18
N GLN A 74 -6.41 13.43 -12.15
CA GLN A 74 -7.55 13.29 -11.26
C GLN A 74 -7.17 12.49 -10.02
N PRO A 75 -7.40 12.98 -8.80
CA PRO A 75 -7.27 12.20 -7.59
C PRO A 75 -8.41 11.21 -7.43
N TYR A 76 -8.13 10.07 -6.80
CA TYR A 76 -9.08 9.01 -6.50
C TYR A 76 -8.96 8.55 -5.06
N ILE A 77 -10.05 8.05 -4.52
CA ILE A 77 -10.04 7.20 -3.32
C ILE A 77 -10.08 5.75 -3.82
N PHE A 78 -8.90 5.12 -3.85
CA PHE A 78 -8.82 3.69 -4.16
C PHE A 78 -9.25 2.87 -2.95
N THR A 79 -10.22 2.00 -3.15
CA THR A 79 -10.64 1.03 -2.12
C THR A 79 -10.12 -0.35 -2.50
N ILE A 80 -9.55 -1.08 -1.53
CA ILE A 80 -9.03 -2.44 -1.76
C ILE A 80 -9.71 -3.45 -0.84
N ASN A 81 -9.86 -4.68 -1.32
CA ASN A 81 -10.01 -5.84 -0.46
C ASN A 81 -8.65 -6.15 0.18
N HIS A 82 -8.60 -6.29 1.49
CA HIS A 82 -7.33 -6.42 2.20
C HIS A 82 -7.18 -7.81 2.81
N THR A 83 -6.40 -8.69 2.16
CA THR A 83 -6.30 -10.09 2.52
C THR A 83 -4.87 -10.56 2.84
N SER A 84 -3.84 -9.84 2.37
CA SER A 84 -2.46 -10.30 2.44
C SER A 84 -1.46 -9.14 2.62
N PHE A 85 -0.24 -9.45 3.01
CA PHE A 85 0.88 -8.52 2.91
C PHE A 85 1.26 -8.22 1.45
N LEU A 86 0.96 -9.12 0.51
CA LEU A 86 1.19 -8.91 -0.92
C LEU A 86 0.29 -7.81 -1.53
N ASP A 87 -0.75 -7.37 -0.81
CA ASP A 87 -1.55 -6.24 -1.25
C ASP A 87 -0.71 -4.96 -1.35
N ALA A 88 0.25 -4.75 -0.43
CA ALA A 88 1.11 -3.57 -0.42
C ALA A 88 1.94 -3.40 -1.70
N PRO A 89 2.69 -4.40 -2.21
CA PRO A 89 3.38 -4.30 -3.49
C PRO A 89 2.44 -4.32 -4.71
N ALA A 90 1.27 -4.96 -4.63
CA ALA A 90 0.30 -4.96 -5.73
C ALA A 90 -0.22 -3.55 -6.06
N ILE A 91 -0.36 -2.66 -5.06
CA ILE A 91 -0.90 -1.32 -5.22
C ILE A 91 -0.06 -0.44 -6.16
N PRO A 92 1.25 -0.20 -5.95
CA PRO A 92 2.05 0.62 -6.86
C PRO A 92 2.19 -0.02 -8.24
N ARG A 93 2.05 -1.34 -8.34
CA ARG A 93 2.05 -2.04 -9.63
C ARG A 93 0.80 -1.73 -10.42
N ALA A 94 -0.37 -1.74 -9.77
CA ALA A 94 -1.67 -1.53 -10.40
C ALA A 94 -1.96 -0.04 -10.66
N ILE A 95 -1.70 0.82 -9.69
CA ILE A 95 -2.09 2.24 -9.72
C ILE A 95 -0.97 3.07 -10.36
N PRO A 96 -1.22 3.79 -11.47
CA PRO A 96 -0.19 4.54 -12.19
C PRO A 96 0.04 5.97 -11.65
N VAL A 97 -0.76 6.42 -10.69
CA VAL A 97 -0.74 7.78 -10.12
C VAL A 97 -0.24 7.76 -8.68
N PRO A 98 0.45 8.83 -8.21
CA PRO A 98 0.94 8.88 -6.85
C PRO A 98 -0.21 8.88 -5.85
N LEU A 99 -0.02 8.14 -4.77
CA LEU A 99 -1.02 7.99 -3.71
C LEU A 99 -0.40 7.91 -2.32
N LYS A 100 -1.24 8.09 -1.30
CA LYS A 100 -0.95 7.82 0.10
C LYS A 100 -1.89 6.75 0.62
N GLY A 101 -1.35 5.72 1.25
CA GLY A 101 -2.15 4.69 1.94
C GLY A 101 -2.42 5.05 3.40
N LEU A 102 -3.51 4.53 3.95
CA LEU A 102 -3.75 4.58 5.40
C LEU A 102 -3.06 3.38 6.05
N GLY A 103 -2.03 3.65 6.86
CA GLY A 103 -1.19 2.64 7.50
C GLY A 103 -1.40 2.56 9.01
N LYS A 104 -1.21 1.36 9.59
CA LYS A 104 -1.27 1.12 11.03
C LYS A 104 -0.05 1.76 11.72
N LYS A 105 -0.26 2.56 12.80
CA LYS A 105 0.77 3.31 13.52
C LYS A 105 1.95 2.45 13.97
N GLU A 106 1.70 1.19 14.36
CA GLU A 106 2.73 0.28 14.83
C GLU A 106 3.78 -0.03 13.74
N LEU A 107 3.39 -0.01 12.47
CA LEU A 107 4.31 -0.22 11.35
C LEU A 107 5.32 0.95 11.21
N ALA A 108 4.93 2.14 11.65
CA ALA A 108 5.85 3.29 11.67
C ALA A 108 7.05 3.09 12.61
N LYS A 109 6.91 2.20 13.62
CA LYS A 109 7.96 1.92 14.60
C LYS A 109 9.01 0.92 14.10
N ILE A 110 8.74 0.22 12.99
CA ILE A 110 9.70 -0.73 12.41
C ILE A 110 10.87 0.09 11.83
N PRO A 111 12.10 -0.12 12.34
CA PRO A 111 13.27 0.62 11.87
C PRO A 111 13.41 0.54 10.34
N LEU A 112 13.89 1.60 9.72
CA LEU A 112 14.06 1.73 8.28
C LEU A 112 12.73 1.65 7.48
N PHE A 113 11.94 0.57 7.65
CA PHE A 113 10.65 0.40 6.97
C PHE A 113 9.68 1.55 7.28
N GLY A 114 9.46 1.86 8.56
CA GLY A 114 8.56 2.93 8.99
C GLY A 114 8.97 4.29 8.41
N PHE A 115 10.27 4.58 8.38
CA PHE A 115 10.81 5.81 7.80
C PHE A 115 10.53 5.89 6.28
N ILE A 116 10.86 4.86 5.52
CA ILE A 116 10.64 4.81 4.06
C ILE A 116 9.15 4.80 3.73
N ALA A 117 8.38 3.94 4.41
CA ALA A 117 6.94 3.81 4.20
C ALA A 117 6.16 5.09 4.58
N SER A 118 6.69 5.95 5.48
CA SER A 118 6.12 7.27 5.77
C SER A 118 6.06 8.17 4.54
N SER A 119 6.84 7.87 3.50
CA SER A 119 6.72 8.54 2.20
C SER A 119 5.40 8.25 1.49
N PHE A 120 4.76 7.12 1.78
CA PHE A 120 3.58 6.64 1.08
C PHE A 120 2.40 6.35 2.01
N ALA A 121 2.57 6.49 3.34
CA ALA A 121 1.55 6.19 4.32
C ALA A 121 1.18 7.39 5.19
N VAL A 122 -0.09 7.46 5.54
CA VAL A 122 -0.63 8.26 6.64
C VAL A 122 -0.88 7.29 7.79
N TRP A 123 -0.12 7.43 8.86
CA TRP A 123 -0.21 6.54 10.01
C TRP A 123 -1.42 6.87 10.88
N VAL A 124 -2.14 5.85 11.32
CA VAL A 124 -3.31 5.97 12.19
C VAL A 124 -3.23 4.99 13.35
N ASP A 125 -3.47 5.51 14.54
CA ASP A 125 -3.84 4.73 15.71
C ASP A 125 -5.36 4.53 15.68
N ARG A 126 -5.77 3.29 15.42
CA ARG A 126 -7.20 2.98 15.24
C ARG A 126 -7.98 2.97 16.55
N THR A 127 -7.29 2.90 17.69
CA THR A 127 -7.91 2.92 19.03
C THR A 127 -8.19 4.35 19.51
N SER A 128 -7.47 5.34 18.96
CA SER A 128 -7.59 6.76 19.33
C SER A 128 -8.52 7.50 18.35
N GLU A 129 -9.59 8.10 18.85
CA GLU A 129 -10.49 8.93 18.04
C GLU A 129 -9.78 10.16 17.48
N GLU A 130 -8.94 10.80 18.30
CA GLU A 130 -8.16 11.96 17.89
C GLU A 130 -7.19 11.60 16.75
N SER A 131 -6.51 10.45 16.84
CA SER A 131 -5.61 9.97 15.79
C SER A 131 -6.38 9.68 14.50
N ARG A 132 -7.59 9.10 14.59
CA ARG A 132 -8.46 8.91 13.42
C ARG A 132 -8.84 10.23 12.78
N LYS A 133 -9.30 11.23 13.55
CA LYS A 133 -9.62 12.57 13.05
C LYS A 133 -8.42 13.24 12.36
N LYS A 134 -7.24 13.22 13.01
CA LYS A 134 -5.99 13.76 12.43
C LYS A 134 -5.58 13.05 11.13
N SER A 135 -5.76 11.73 11.05
CA SER A 135 -5.44 10.99 9.83
C SER A 135 -6.38 11.36 8.67
N VAL A 136 -7.67 11.52 8.93
CA VAL A 136 -8.64 11.98 7.92
C VAL A 136 -8.26 13.37 7.40
N GLN A 137 -7.94 14.33 8.28
CA GLN A 137 -7.47 15.66 7.87
C GLN A 137 -6.25 15.60 6.96
N LYS A 138 -5.28 14.70 7.26
CA LYS A 138 -4.11 14.47 6.40
C LYS A 138 -4.50 13.87 5.04
N LEU A 139 -5.49 12.98 4.99
CA LEU A 139 -5.99 12.41 3.74
C LEU A 139 -6.65 13.50 2.88
N VAL A 140 -7.52 14.33 3.47
CA VAL A 140 -8.14 15.49 2.79
C VAL A 140 -7.07 16.41 2.22
N LYS A 141 -6.05 16.77 3.04
CA LYS A 141 -4.94 17.61 2.58
C LYS A 141 -4.19 17.01 1.39
N ASN A 142 -4.02 15.69 1.35
CA ASN A 142 -3.38 15.01 0.21
C ASN A 142 -4.27 15.05 -1.04
N LEU A 143 -5.58 14.80 -0.92
CA LEU A 143 -6.53 14.90 -2.02
C LEU A 143 -6.55 16.31 -2.62
N ASN A 144 -6.60 17.35 -1.79
CA ASN A 144 -6.56 18.75 -2.21
C ASN A 144 -5.24 19.14 -2.92
N ARG A 145 -4.17 18.35 -2.72
CA ARG A 145 -2.89 18.48 -3.44
C ARG A 145 -2.85 17.67 -4.74
N GLY A 146 -3.95 17.03 -5.13
CA GLY A 146 -4.05 16.18 -6.31
C GLY A 146 -3.43 14.79 -6.15
N LEU A 147 -3.14 14.34 -4.91
CA LEU A 147 -2.71 12.99 -4.63
C LEU A 147 -3.92 12.09 -4.41
N SER A 148 -3.89 10.91 -4.97
CA SER A 148 -4.87 9.87 -4.63
C SER A 148 -4.62 9.32 -3.23
N ILE A 149 -5.62 8.68 -2.65
CA ILE A 149 -5.46 7.93 -1.41
C ILE A 149 -5.88 6.48 -1.63
N MET A 150 -5.37 5.59 -0.79
CA MET A 150 -5.76 4.18 -0.75
C MET A 150 -6.17 3.79 0.65
N VAL A 151 -7.32 3.15 0.77
CA VAL A 151 -7.89 2.66 2.01
C VAL A 151 -8.44 1.25 1.83
N ALA A 152 -8.40 0.45 2.89
CA ALA A 152 -9.17 -0.78 2.97
C ALA A 152 -10.45 -0.50 3.77
N PRO A 153 -11.64 -0.49 3.16
CA PRO A 153 -12.87 -0.16 3.88
C PRO A 153 -13.21 -1.19 4.97
N GLU A 154 -12.67 -2.39 4.89
CA GLU A 154 -12.75 -3.43 5.92
C GLU A 154 -12.03 -3.06 7.23
N GLY A 155 -11.16 -2.06 7.21
CA GLY A 155 -10.43 -1.58 8.38
C GLY A 155 -9.36 -2.54 8.94
N THR A 156 -9.31 -3.77 8.48
CA THR A 156 -8.32 -4.80 8.86
C THR A 156 -8.13 -5.79 7.72
N ARG A 157 -7.12 -6.68 7.83
CA ARG A 157 -7.00 -7.78 6.89
C ARG A 157 -8.07 -8.82 7.13
N ASN A 158 -8.74 -9.24 6.06
CA ASN A 158 -9.70 -10.33 6.08
C ASN A 158 -8.94 -11.67 6.19
N ASN A 159 -9.15 -12.33 7.32
CA ASN A 159 -8.58 -13.66 7.60
C ASN A 159 -9.66 -14.75 7.63
N THR A 160 -10.90 -14.40 7.32
CA THR A 160 -12.04 -15.32 7.25
C THR A 160 -12.15 -15.91 5.86
N ASP A 161 -13.04 -16.87 5.67
CA ASP A 161 -13.34 -17.44 4.35
C ASP A 161 -14.36 -16.59 3.56
N GLU A 162 -14.93 -15.57 4.21
CA GLU A 162 -15.79 -14.61 3.54
C GLU A 162 -14.99 -13.78 2.52
N PRO A 163 -15.56 -13.48 1.36
CA PRO A 163 -14.87 -12.70 0.32
C PRO A 163 -14.53 -11.29 0.76
N LEU A 164 -15.36 -10.67 1.62
CA LEU A 164 -15.20 -9.32 2.17
C LEU A 164 -15.73 -9.27 3.60
N LEU A 165 -15.10 -8.46 4.44
CA LEU A 165 -15.65 -8.07 5.74
C LEU A 165 -16.59 -6.86 5.59
N PRO A 166 -17.46 -6.59 6.60
CA PRO A 166 -18.29 -5.39 6.64
C PRO A 166 -17.46 -4.11 6.48
N PHE A 167 -17.97 -3.17 5.70
CA PHE A 167 -17.28 -1.92 5.38
C PHE A 167 -17.57 -0.84 6.40
N TYR A 168 -16.54 -0.10 6.79
CA TYR A 168 -16.68 1.15 7.51
C TYR A 168 -17.05 2.30 6.56
N ASN A 169 -17.92 3.20 7.01
CA ASN A 169 -18.41 4.32 6.23
C ASN A 169 -17.39 5.43 5.98
N GLY A 170 -16.23 5.42 6.67
CA GLY A 170 -15.22 6.47 6.60
C GLY A 170 -14.77 6.83 5.18
N PRO A 171 -14.34 5.88 4.35
CA PRO A 171 -13.92 6.15 2.98
C PRO A 171 -15.02 6.77 2.10
N PHE A 172 -16.27 6.33 2.29
CA PHE A 172 -17.42 6.81 1.51
C PHE A 172 -17.82 8.23 1.91
N ARG A 173 -17.83 8.55 3.21
CA ARG A 173 -18.02 9.91 3.70
C ARG A 173 -16.95 10.84 3.16
N LEU A 174 -15.69 10.43 3.21
CA LEU A 174 -14.57 11.21 2.69
C LEU A 174 -14.74 11.49 1.18
N ALA A 175 -15.22 10.53 0.40
CA ALA A 175 -15.49 10.69 -1.02
C ALA A 175 -16.55 11.77 -1.27
N ILE A 176 -17.65 11.75 -0.51
CA ILE A 176 -18.73 12.73 -0.59
C ILE A 176 -18.22 14.12 -0.20
N GLU A 177 -17.56 14.23 0.97
CA GLU A 177 -17.06 15.50 1.52
C GLU A 177 -16.03 16.18 0.61
N THR A 178 -15.23 15.39 -0.11
CA THR A 178 -14.18 15.92 -1.01
C THR A 178 -14.56 15.89 -2.49
N SER A 179 -15.77 15.45 -2.83
CA SER A 179 -16.21 15.22 -4.22
C SER A 179 -15.19 14.41 -5.04
N THR A 180 -14.51 13.45 -4.37
CA THR A 180 -13.48 12.62 -4.99
C THR A 180 -14.06 11.27 -5.39
N PRO A 181 -13.87 10.82 -6.64
CA PRO A 181 -14.41 9.53 -7.09
C PRO A 181 -13.74 8.35 -6.39
N ILE A 182 -14.53 7.33 -6.07
CA ILE A 182 -14.04 6.04 -5.57
C ILE A 182 -13.68 5.15 -6.75
N MET A 183 -12.50 4.53 -6.69
CA MET A 183 -12.01 3.56 -7.66
C MET A 183 -11.72 2.24 -6.94
N PRO A 184 -12.58 1.22 -7.05
CA PRO A 184 -12.31 -0.10 -6.48
C PRO A 184 -11.12 -0.78 -7.18
N LEU A 185 -10.20 -1.32 -6.40
CA LEU A 185 -9.10 -2.18 -6.84
C LEU A 185 -9.25 -3.54 -6.18
N ILE A 186 -9.56 -4.56 -6.96
CA ILE A 186 -9.69 -5.93 -6.47
C ILE A 186 -8.35 -6.65 -6.66
N ILE A 187 -7.82 -7.20 -5.56
CA ILE A 187 -6.58 -7.97 -5.54
C ILE A 187 -6.94 -9.44 -5.38
N HIS A 188 -6.66 -10.22 -6.42
CA HIS A 188 -6.91 -11.66 -6.45
C HIS A 188 -5.67 -12.44 -6.02
N ASP A 189 -5.87 -13.65 -5.50
CA ASP A 189 -4.84 -14.65 -5.16
C ASP A 189 -3.82 -14.25 -4.09
N ALA A 190 -3.81 -13.02 -3.58
CA ALA A 190 -2.84 -12.58 -2.59
C ALA A 190 -2.88 -13.40 -1.29
N LYS A 191 -4.09 -13.74 -0.80
CA LYS A 191 -4.29 -14.62 0.37
C LYS A 191 -3.77 -16.02 0.12
N ARG A 192 -3.96 -16.55 -1.08
CA ARG A 192 -3.50 -17.91 -1.48
C ARG A 192 -1.97 -17.98 -1.54
N LEU A 193 -1.32 -16.92 -2.06
CA LEU A 193 0.14 -16.89 -2.21
C LEU A 193 0.85 -16.60 -0.87
N MET A 194 0.26 -15.78 -0.01
CA MET A 194 0.83 -15.42 1.28
C MET A 194 -0.28 -15.28 2.34
N PRO A 195 -0.77 -16.41 2.89
CA PRO A 195 -1.77 -16.38 3.96
C PRO A 195 -1.20 -15.81 5.25
N LYS A 196 -2.08 -15.28 6.13
CA LYS A 196 -1.68 -14.74 7.43
C LYS A 196 -1.17 -15.88 8.33
N GLY A 197 -0.05 -15.62 9.01
CA GLY A 197 0.53 -16.57 9.98
C GLY A 197 1.38 -17.68 9.37
N GLN A 198 1.50 -17.74 8.06
CA GLN A 198 2.39 -18.68 7.36
C GLN A 198 3.57 -17.90 6.74
N LEU A 199 4.43 -17.38 7.58
CA LEU A 199 5.78 -16.97 7.20
C LEU A 199 6.70 -18.17 7.42
N GLY A 200 6.70 -19.11 6.48
CA GLY A 200 7.56 -20.31 6.51
C GLY A 200 7.02 -21.44 7.35
#